data_c05717d96df54a22922d455343274903
#
_entry.id   c05717d96df54a22922d455343274903
#
_cell.length_a   1.000
_cell.length_b   1.000
_cell.length_c   1.000
_cell.angle_alpha   90.00
_cell.angle_beta   90.00
_cell.angle_gamma   90.00
#
_symmetry.space_group_name_H-M   'P 1'
#
loop_
_entity.id
_entity.type
_entity.pdbx_description
1 polymer ?
#
loop_
_entity_poly.entity_id
_entity_poly.type
_entity_poly.pdbx_seq_one_letter_code
_entity_poly.pdbx_strand_id
1 'polypeptide(L)'
;MQQIALAEKIRGEKEKAVEIWELLLKDYGRSRIRMENHFKEVMLIWSNLANTLPDVGKTKEGIALADQGIRMVLEKGQGPLNMLFANRIYAMKEAGQDVRKEQFEQAYALSEMFGDLELQNSLKYYIQKNWPSKEKIH
;
A
#
# COMPACT_ATOMS: atom_id res chain seq x y z
N MET A 1 -15.32 12.27 -0.74
CA MET A 1 -14.18 12.47 -1.67
C MET A 1 -13.35 11.20 -1.85
N GLN A 2 -13.06 10.44 -0.78
CA GLN A 2 -12.35 9.16 -0.88
C GLN A 2 -13.07 8.18 -1.81
N GLN A 3 -14.39 8.11 -1.70
CA GLN A 3 -15.22 7.24 -2.55
C GLN A 3 -15.18 7.66 -4.02
N ILE A 4 -15.08 8.96 -4.28
CA ILE A 4 -14.97 9.48 -5.65
C ILE A 4 -13.62 9.06 -6.26
N ALA A 5 -12.55 9.14 -5.49
CA ALA A 5 -11.23 8.72 -5.95
C ALA A 5 -11.21 7.22 -6.27
N LEU A 6 -11.81 6.38 -5.42
CA LEU A 6 -11.92 4.95 -5.68
C LEU A 6 -12.73 4.65 -6.93
N ALA A 7 -13.82 5.39 -7.14
CA ALA A 7 -14.64 5.24 -8.36
C ALA A 7 -13.83 5.58 -9.62
N GLU A 8 -13.02 6.65 -9.57
CA GLU A 8 -12.17 7.02 -10.69
C GLU A 8 -11.11 5.95 -10.97
N LYS A 9 -10.52 5.38 -9.94
CA LYS A 9 -9.55 4.29 -10.09
C LYS A 9 -10.18 3.06 -10.74
N ILE A 10 -11.38 2.70 -10.31
CA ILE A 10 -12.11 1.54 -10.85
C ILE A 10 -12.42 1.73 -12.33
N ARG A 11 -12.73 2.95 -12.75
CA ARG A 11 -12.98 3.27 -14.16
C ARG A 11 -11.72 3.40 -15.00
N GLY A 12 -10.55 3.22 -14.40
CA GLY A 12 -9.28 3.35 -15.11
C GLY A 12 -8.73 4.77 -15.15
N GLU A 13 -9.35 5.72 -14.46
CA GLU A 13 -8.91 7.11 -14.37
C GLU A 13 -7.96 7.31 -13.19
N LYS A 14 -6.82 6.61 -13.24
CA LYS A 14 -5.89 6.54 -12.11
C LYS A 14 -5.23 7.89 -11.80
N GLU A 15 -4.91 8.69 -12.83
CA GLU A 15 -4.33 10.01 -12.63
C GLU A 15 -5.29 10.92 -11.85
N LYS A 16 -6.56 10.87 -12.16
CA LYS A 16 -7.59 11.65 -11.44
C LYS A 16 -7.72 11.18 -10.00
N ALA A 17 -7.68 9.86 -9.79
CA ALA A 17 -7.73 9.31 -8.43
C ALA A 17 -6.54 9.80 -7.60
N VAL A 18 -5.35 9.79 -8.17
CA VAL A 18 -4.14 10.29 -7.51
C VAL A 18 -4.32 11.76 -7.13
N GLU A 19 -4.78 12.59 -8.04
CA GLU A 19 -5.01 14.03 -7.78
C GLU A 19 -5.97 14.23 -6.62
N ILE A 20 -7.07 13.47 -6.58
CA ILE A 20 -8.06 13.59 -5.52
C ILE A 20 -7.46 13.22 -4.17
N TRP A 21 -6.74 12.08 -4.11
CA TRP A 21 -6.12 11.66 -2.85
C TRP A 21 -5.05 12.64 -2.38
N GLU A 22 -4.25 13.19 -3.31
CA GLU A 22 -3.23 14.19 -2.95
C GLU A 22 -3.88 15.45 -2.36
N LEU A 23 -4.99 15.91 -2.94
CA LEU A 23 -5.73 17.05 -2.42
C LEU A 23 -6.31 16.77 -1.04
N LEU A 24 -6.86 15.56 -0.84
CA LEU A 24 -7.40 15.17 0.46
C LEU A 24 -6.32 15.16 1.53
N LEU A 25 -5.17 14.58 1.25
CA LEU A 25 -4.06 14.55 2.21
C LEU A 25 -3.54 15.94 2.52
N LYS A 26 -3.47 16.80 1.52
CA LYS A 26 -3.06 18.20 1.71
C LYS A 26 -4.04 18.92 2.63
N ASP A 27 -5.33 18.70 2.44
CA ASP A 27 -6.37 19.31 3.26
C ASP A 27 -6.29 18.84 4.72
N TYR A 28 -6.15 17.53 4.94
CA TYR A 28 -5.96 16.98 6.29
C TYR A 28 -4.68 17.52 6.94
N GLY A 29 -3.60 17.68 6.15
CA GLY A 29 -2.31 18.17 6.65
C GLY A 29 -2.32 19.61 7.15
N ARG A 30 -3.38 20.36 6.89
CA ARG A 30 -3.52 21.75 7.37
C ARG A 30 -3.84 21.84 8.86
N SER A 31 -4.32 20.74 9.45
CA SER A 31 -4.68 20.72 10.87
C SER A 31 -4.17 19.43 11.51
N ARG A 32 -3.23 19.57 12.44
CA ARG A 32 -2.68 18.43 13.17
C ARG A 32 -3.77 17.70 13.97
N ILE A 33 -4.67 18.47 14.60
CA ILE A 33 -5.77 17.90 15.38
C ILE A 33 -6.70 17.09 14.48
N ARG A 34 -7.00 17.61 13.30
CA ARG A 34 -7.85 16.94 12.33
C ARG A 34 -7.21 15.65 11.84
N MET A 35 -5.90 15.66 11.56
CA MET A 35 -5.19 14.45 11.17
C MET A 35 -5.24 13.39 12.27
N GLU A 36 -5.03 13.77 13.51
CA GLU A 36 -5.08 12.84 14.64
C GLU A 36 -6.47 12.25 14.82
N ASN A 37 -7.51 13.06 14.72
CA ASN A 37 -8.89 12.62 14.88
C ASN A 37 -9.36 11.69 13.75
N HIS A 38 -8.77 11.82 12.58
CA HIS A 38 -9.13 11.03 11.40
C HIS A 38 -7.98 10.16 10.91
N PHE A 39 -7.11 9.71 11.82
CA PHE A 39 -5.89 8.98 11.48
C PHE A 39 -6.18 7.75 10.63
N LYS A 40 -7.18 6.95 10.98
CA LYS A 40 -7.55 5.76 10.23
C LYS A 40 -7.90 6.09 8.77
N GLU A 41 -8.74 7.10 8.58
CA GLU A 41 -9.15 7.54 7.25
C GLU A 41 -7.96 8.08 6.45
N VAL A 42 -7.12 8.89 7.09
CA VAL A 42 -5.91 9.43 6.47
C VAL A 42 -4.99 8.31 5.99
N MET A 43 -4.80 7.29 6.82
CA MET A 43 -3.92 6.17 6.46
C MET A 43 -4.50 5.29 5.36
N LEU A 44 -5.83 5.18 5.26
CA LEU A 44 -6.46 4.49 4.14
C LEU A 44 -6.24 5.25 2.83
N ILE A 45 -6.40 6.58 2.86
CA ILE A 45 -6.09 7.43 1.71
C ILE A 45 -4.62 7.28 1.32
N TRP A 46 -3.74 7.30 2.31
CA TRP A 46 -2.30 7.15 2.12
C TRP A 46 -1.97 5.83 1.44
N SER A 47 -2.56 4.74 1.91
CA SER A 47 -2.36 3.41 1.35
C SER A 47 -2.86 3.32 -0.10
N ASN A 48 -4.05 3.86 -0.37
CA ASN A 48 -4.61 3.88 -1.73
C ASN A 48 -3.73 4.68 -2.69
N LEU A 49 -3.21 5.81 -2.23
CA LEU A 49 -2.33 6.66 -3.04
C LEU A 49 -1.00 5.93 -3.31
N ALA A 50 -0.39 5.36 -2.28
CA ALA A 50 0.86 4.61 -2.43
C ALA A 50 0.70 3.43 -3.40
N ASN A 51 -0.45 2.77 -3.38
CA ASN A 51 -0.74 1.65 -4.26
C ASN A 51 -0.93 2.09 -5.72
N THR A 52 -1.41 3.29 -5.95
CA THR A 52 -1.78 3.77 -7.29
C THR A 52 -0.65 4.54 -7.98
N LEU A 53 0.21 5.22 -7.23
CA LEU A 53 1.33 6.00 -7.78
C LEU A 53 2.19 5.21 -8.77
N PRO A 54 2.57 3.94 -8.52
CA PRO A 54 3.35 3.19 -9.48
C PRO A 54 2.64 3.00 -10.82
N ASP A 55 1.31 2.89 -10.80
CA ASP A 55 0.51 2.68 -12.00
C ASP A 55 0.48 3.91 -12.92
N VAL A 56 0.80 5.08 -12.39
CA VAL A 56 0.86 6.33 -13.17
C VAL A 56 2.31 6.79 -13.43
N GLY A 57 3.27 5.86 -13.25
CA GLY A 57 4.67 6.12 -13.54
C GLY A 57 5.43 6.82 -12.42
N LYS A 58 4.85 6.95 -11.24
CA LYS A 58 5.46 7.61 -10.07
C LYS A 58 5.92 6.59 -9.05
N THR A 59 6.77 5.67 -9.47
CA THR A 59 7.23 4.55 -8.63
C THR A 59 8.04 4.99 -7.42
N LYS A 60 8.97 5.93 -7.59
CA LYS A 60 9.79 6.44 -6.49
C LYS A 60 8.93 7.13 -5.43
N GLU A 61 7.94 7.89 -5.87
CA GLU A 61 7.02 8.57 -4.97
C GLU A 61 6.16 7.56 -4.21
N GLY A 62 5.74 6.48 -4.88
CA GLY A 62 5.00 5.40 -4.25
C GLY A 62 5.80 4.71 -3.14
N ILE A 63 7.08 4.41 -3.41
CA ILE A 63 7.96 3.81 -2.41
C ILE A 63 8.13 4.75 -1.20
N ALA A 64 8.44 6.02 -1.47
CA ALA A 64 8.64 7.02 -0.42
C ALA A 64 7.39 7.20 0.44
N LEU A 65 6.23 7.24 -0.20
CA LEU A 65 4.96 7.41 0.51
C LEU A 65 4.65 6.19 1.38
N ALA A 66 4.89 4.99 0.86
CA ALA A 66 4.71 3.76 1.63
C ALA A 66 5.65 3.74 2.85
N ASP A 67 6.91 4.12 2.68
CA ASP A 67 7.88 4.18 3.78
C ASP A 67 7.44 5.16 4.86
N GLN A 68 6.97 6.33 4.48
CA GLN A 68 6.45 7.33 5.42
C GLN A 68 5.23 6.80 6.16
N GLY A 69 4.31 6.15 5.44
CA GLY A 69 3.11 5.56 6.03
C GLY A 69 3.45 4.48 7.04
N ILE A 70 4.40 3.63 6.73
CA ILE A 70 4.86 2.57 7.64
C ILE A 70 5.39 3.19 8.93
N ARG A 71 6.23 4.23 8.83
CA ARG A 71 6.76 4.92 10.02
C ARG A 71 5.65 5.52 10.85
N MET A 72 4.69 6.19 10.22
CA MET A 72 3.57 6.80 10.94
C MET A 72 2.74 5.77 11.68
N VAL A 73 2.46 4.62 11.04
CA VAL A 73 1.70 3.53 11.66
C VAL A 73 2.46 2.94 12.84
N LEU A 74 3.76 2.73 12.70
CA LEU A 74 4.58 2.18 13.78
C LEU A 74 4.65 3.13 14.99
N GLU A 75 4.77 4.43 14.73
CA GLU A 75 4.78 5.45 15.81
C GLU A 75 3.44 5.52 16.54
N LYS A 76 2.36 5.43 15.79
CA LYS A 76 1.00 5.55 16.34
C LYS A 76 0.50 4.24 16.96
N GLY A 77 1.06 3.10 16.53
CA GLY A 77 0.63 1.79 16.98
C GLY A 77 -0.69 1.33 16.39
N GLN A 78 -1.14 1.94 15.30
CA GLN A 78 -2.39 1.57 14.60
C GLN A 78 -2.32 1.99 13.14
N GLY A 79 -3.04 1.27 12.29
CA GLY A 79 -3.15 1.59 10.87
C GLY A 79 -2.93 0.36 9.99
N PRO A 80 -3.05 0.52 8.66
CA PRO A 80 -2.96 -0.60 7.71
C PRO A 80 -1.51 -0.97 7.38
N LEU A 81 -0.76 -1.45 8.35
CA LEU A 81 0.65 -1.79 8.19
C LEU A 81 0.87 -2.85 7.11
N ASN A 82 0.02 -3.88 7.10
CA ASN A 82 0.09 -4.97 6.12
C ASN A 82 -0.07 -4.45 4.69
N MET A 83 -1.03 -3.56 4.47
CA MET A 83 -1.27 -2.99 3.14
C MET A 83 -0.10 -2.11 2.69
N LEU A 84 0.45 -1.31 3.61
CA LEU A 84 1.57 -0.43 3.28
C LEU A 84 2.82 -1.22 2.90
N PHE A 85 3.11 -2.32 3.59
CA PHE A 85 4.21 -3.20 3.21
C PHE A 85 4.00 -3.80 1.83
N ALA A 86 2.80 -4.27 1.53
CA ALA A 86 2.48 -4.83 0.23
C ALA A 86 2.60 -3.77 -0.88
N ASN A 87 2.13 -2.56 -0.61
CA ASN A 87 2.23 -1.45 -1.55
C ASN A 87 3.69 -1.06 -1.84
N ARG A 88 4.52 -1.09 -0.79
CA ARG A 88 5.96 -0.82 -0.95
C ARG A 88 6.62 -1.86 -1.86
N ILE A 89 6.32 -3.12 -1.63
CA ILE A 89 6.85 -4.22 -2.44
C ILE A 89 6.42 -4.07 -3.90
N TYR A 90 5.15 -3.77 -4.13
CA TYR A 90 4.61 -3.56 -5.46
C TYR A 90 5.34 -2.41 -6.17
N ALA A 91 5.51 -1.28 -5.49
CA ALA A 91 6.19 -0.12 -6.06
C ALA A 91 7.65 -0.41 -6.38
N MET A 92 8.36 -1.14 -5.53
CA MET A 92 9.74 -1.57 -5.78
C MET A 92 9.83 -2.45 -7.01
N LYS A 93 8.90 -3.38 -7.15
CA LYS A 93 8.85 -4.28 -8.30
C LYS A 93 8.60 -3.50 -9.59
N GLU A 94 7.67 -2.56 -9.57
CA GLU A 94 7.38 -1.71 -10.74
C GLU A 94 8.56 -0.80 -11.09
N ALA A 95 9.38 -0.44 -10.12
CA ALA A 95 10.59 0.35 -10.33
C ALA A 95 11.77 -0.48 -10.83
N GLY A 96 11.59 -1.79 -11.00
CA GLY A 96 12.66 -2.68 -11.43
C GLY A 96 13.70 -2.98 -10.37
N GLN A 97 13.40 -2.73 -9.10
CA GLN A 97 14.28 -3.04 -7.99
C GLN A 97 14.16 -4.50 -7.59
N ASP A 98 15.27 -5.07 -7.11
CA ASP A 98 15.25 -6.43 -6.59
C ASP A 98 14.43 -6.49 -5.30
N VAL A 99 13.41 -7.33 -5.31
CA VAL A 99 12.58 -7.57 -4.14
C VAL A 99 12.88 -8.98 -3.64
N ARG A 100 13.32 -9.07 -2.39
CA ARG A 100 13.67 -10.37 -1.81
C ARG A 100 12.41 -11.07 -1.32
N LYS A 101 12.46 -12.40 -1.36
CA LYS A 101 11.38 -13.26 -0.88
C LYS A 101 10.96 -12.89 0.55
N GLU A 102 11.93 -12.58 1.40
CA GLU A 102 11.69 -12.22 2.81
C GLU A 102 10.73 -11.04 2.97
N GLN A 103 10.78 -10.09 2.04
CA GLN A 103 9.88 -8.93 2.08
C GLN A 103 8.43 -9.33 1.85
N PHE A 104 8.21 -10.24 0.89
CA PHE A 104 6.87 -10.80 0.64
C PHE A 104 6.38 -11.63 1.83
N GLU A 105 7.28 -12.39 2.43
CA GLU A 105 6.95 -13.21 3.60
C GLU A 105 6.59 -12.35 4.81
N GLN A 106 7.27 -11.22 5.00
CA GLN A 106 6.93 -10.26 6.04
C GLN A 106 5.54 -9.68 5.84
N ALA A 107 5.24 -9.26 4.61
CA ALA A 107 3.92 -8.73 4.28
C ALA A 107 2.84 -9.80 4.46
N TYR A 108 3.14 -11.04 4.10
CA TYR A 108 2.21 -12.16 4.29
C TYR A 108 1.93 -12.39 5.78
N ALA A 109 2.97 -12.43 6.60
CA ALA A 109 2.81 -12.61 8.05
C ALA A 109 1.94 -11.50 8.65
N LEU A 110 2.13 -10.26 8.21
CA LEU A 110 1.32 -9.14 8.66
C LEU A 110 -0.14 -9.30 8.21
N SER A 111 -0.36 -9.76 6.98
CA SER A 111 -1.72 -9.97 6.49
C SER A 111 -2.44 -11.06 7.28
N GLU A 112 -1.72 -12.08 7.74
CA GLU A 112 -2.28 -13.10 8.63
C GLU A 112 -2.68 -12.50 9.98
N MET A 113 -1.81 -11.68 10.57
CA MET A 113 -2.09 -11.02 11.84
C MET A 113 -3.31 -10.12 11.78
N PHE A 114 -3.51 -9.45 10.63
CA PHE A 114 -4.66 -8.56 10.45
C PHE A 114 -5.91 -9.29 9.91
N GLY A 115 -5.79 -10.56 9.58
CA GLY A 115 -6.91 -11.33 9.06
C GLY A 115 -7.34 -10.93 7.64
N ASP A 116 -6.43 -10.39 6.86
CA ASP A 116 -6.71 -9.93 5.49
C ASP A 116 -6.51 -11.10 4.51
N LEU A 117 -7.56 -11.88 4.30
CA LEU A 117 -7.51 -13.09 3.46
C LEU A 117 -7.23 -12.78 1.99
N GLU A 118 -7.77 -11.69 1.48
CA GLU A 118 -7.56 -11.29 0.09
C GLU A 118 -6.09 -10.99 -0.17
N LEU A 119 -5.47 -10.21 0.72
CA LEU A 119 -4.05 -9.88 0.63
C LEU A 119 -3.18 -11.12 0.83
N GLN A 120 -3.54 -12.00 1.78
CA GLN A 120 -2.84 -13.27 1.99
C GLN A 120 -2.79 -14.08 0.70
N ASN A 121 -3.94 -14.23 0.04
CA ASN A 121 -4.03 -15.01 -1.19
C ASN A 121 -3.19 -14.40 -2.32
N SER A 122 -3.22 -13.09 -2.46
CA SER A 122 -2.41 -12.39 -3.47
C SER A 122 -0.92 -12.57 -3.23
N LEU A 123 -0.47 -12.39 -1.99
CA LEU A 123 0.95 -12.54 -1.63
C LEU A 123 1.41 -13.98 -1.77
N LYS A 124 0.57 -14.93 -1.37
CA LYS A 124 0.87 -16.36 -1.52
C LYS A 124 1.06 -16.73 -2.99
N TYR A 125 0.19 -16.22 -3.85
CA TYR A 125 0.31 -16.43 -5.29
C TYR A 125 1.65 -15.89 -5.82
N TYR A 126 2.00 -14.65 -5.45
CA TYR A 126 3.26 -14.04 -5.86
C TYR A 126 4.48 -14.82 -5.38
N ILE A 127 4.46 -15.27 -4.14
CA ILE A 127 5.57 -16.05 -3.56
C ILE A 127 5.74 -17.37 -4.31
N GLN A 128 4.65 -18.08 -4.55
CA GLN A 128 4.69 -19.35 -5.25
C GLN A 128 5.13 -19.21 -6.70
N LYS A 129 4.72 -18.12 -7.35
CA LYS A 129 5.08 -17.88 -8.74
C LYS A 129 6.56 -17.53 -8.91
N ASN A 130 7.11 -16.72 -8.03
CA ASN A 130 8.48 -16.22 -8.17
C ASN A 130 9.51 -17.11 -7.46
N TRP A 131 9.10 -17.83 -6.43
CA TRP A 131 9.98 -18.74 -5.68
C TRP A 131 9.28 -20.07 -5.46
N PRO A 132 9.16 -20.90 -6.52
CA PRO A 132 8.46 -22.20 -6.39
C PRO A 132 9.17 -23.10 -5.38
N SER A 133 8.39 -23.76 -4.55
CA SER A 133 8.92 -24.67 -3.55
C SER A 133 9.39 -25.95 -4.24
N LYS A 134 10.62 -26.39 -3.94
CA LYS A 134 11.16 -27.65 -4.43
C LYS A 134 10.43 -28.87 -3.87
N GLU A 135 9.80 -28.71 -2.71
CA GLU A 135 9.06 -29.79 -2.06
C GLU A 135 7.83 -30.22 -2.85
N LYS A 136 7.28 -29.32 -3.67
CA LYS A 136 6.12 -29.64 -4.51
C LYS A 136 6.46 -30.50 -5.71
N ILE A 137 7.73 -30.70 -5.98
CA ILE A 137 8.20 -31.47 -7.13
C ILE A 137 8.29 -32.97 -6.79
N HIS A 138 8.21 -33.26 -5.51
CA HIS A 138 8.24 -34.67 -5.03
C HIS A 138 6.81 -35.22 -4.85
#